data_8fd847185f3c6b65ef33296ef2bc263b
#
_entry.id   8fd847185f3c6b65ef33296ef2bc263b
#
_cell.length_a   1.000
_cell.length_b   1.000
_cell.length_c   1.000
_cell.angle_alpha   90.00
_cell.angle_beta   90.00
_cell.angle_gamma   90.00
#
_symmetry.space_group_name_H-M   'P 1'
#
loop_
_entity.id
_entity.type
_entity.pdbx_description
1 polymer ?
#
loop_
_entity_poly.entity_id
_entity_poly.type
_entity_poly.pdbx_seq_one_letter_code
_entity_poly.pdbx_strand_id
1 'polypeptide(L)'
;DPFVLTGALSALQNVENLNIHIGGRSALELQGLAHYLQINNPETTLFLNGREKLPVWFENNDWNTKTKFFRLSLFSDETLGMTDFQEGELTMKISNPTRAIMECLALCPDKFPLSESFELMEGLASLRPAKVQELLENCKSVKVKRLFLYFSERANHSWFKYLDISKINLGIGNRSLVESGVLVSKYKLVLPNELAQ
;
A
#
# COMPACT_ATOMS: atom_id res chain seq x y z
N ASP A 1 -16.97 -16.23 21.87
CA ASP A 1 -16.95 -15.54 20.55
C ASP A 1 -15.56 -15.68 19.96
N PRO A 2 -15.46 -16.07 18.70
CA PRO A 2 -14.15 -16.12 18.08
C PRO A 2 -13.53 -14.71 18.12
N PHE A 3 -12.30 -14.62 18.56
CA PHE A 3 -11.52 -13.39 18.47
C PHE A 3 -11.53 -12.94 17.01
N VAL A 4 -12.18 -11.83 16.73
CA VAL A 4 -12.21 -11.27 15.38
C VAL A 4 -10.90 -10.50 15.18
N LEU A 5 -10.24 -10.71 14.06
CA LEU A 5 -8.95 -10.06 13.75
C LEU A 5 -9.00 -8.55 13.95
N THR A 6 -10.10 -7.91 13.57
CA THR A 6 -10.33 -6.47 13.74
C THR A 6 -10.32 -6.03 15.20
N GLY A 7 -10.92 -6.81 16.10
CA GLY A 7 -10.89 -6.56 17.54
C GLY A 7 -9.47 -6.66 18.11
N ALA A 8 -8.73 -7.68 17.68
CA ALA A 8 -7.33 -7.85 18.08
C ALA A 8 -6.45 -6.69 17.57
N LEU A 9 -6.62 -6.27 16.32
CA LEU A 9 -5.88 -5.14 15.77
C LEU A 9 -6.23 -3.83 16.48
N SER A 10 -7.50 -3.60 16.78
CA SER A 10 -7.93 -2.45 17.58
C SER A 10 -7.25 -2.44 18.96
N ALA A 11 -7.18 -3.58 19.64
CA ALA A 11 -6.49 -3.72 20.92
C ALA A 11 -4.99 -3.45 20.80
N LEU A 12 -4.32 -4.03 19.80
CA LEU A 12 -2.90 -3.80 19.57
C LEU A 12 -2.57 -2.32 19.30
N GLN A 13 -3.41 -1.64 18.53
CA GLN A 13 -3.22 -0.22 18.23
C GLN A 13 -3.52 0.69 19.40
N ASN A 14 -4.65 0.47 20.10
CA ASN A 14 -5.19 1.42 21.07
C ASN A 14 -4.76 1.13 22.52
N VAL A 15 -4.43 -0.12 22.84
CA VAL A 15 -4.03 -0.53 24.20
C VAL A 15 -2.52 -0.74 24.27
N GLU A 16 -1.96 -1.47 23.33
CA GLU A 16 -0.53 -1.78 23.31
C GLU A 16 0.30 -0.75 22.53
N ASN A 17 -0.35 0.20 21.85
CA ASN A 17 0.27 1.27 21.05
C ASN A 17 1.24 0.73 19.98
N LEU A 18 0.93 -0.41 19.40
CA LEU A 18 1.72 -0.99 18.32
C LEU A 18 1.37 -0.35 16.97
N ASN A 19 2.39 -0.07 16.16
CA ASN A 19 2.23 0.40 14.78
C ASN A 19 2.02 -0.79 13.83
N ILE A 20 0.88 -1.44 13.96
CA ILE A 20 0.40 -2.48 13.06
C ILE A 20 -0.90 -2.02 12.41
N HIS A 21 -1.08 -2.29 11.12
CA HIS A 21 -2.32 -1.94 10.43
C HIS A 21 -2.60 -2.85 9.25
N ILE A 22 -3.86 -2.94 8.86
CA ILE A 22 -4.26 -3.50 7.58
C ILE A 22 -3.88 -2.49 6.49
N GLY A 23 -3.14 -2.96 5.50
CA GLY A 23 -2.66 -2.13 4.40
C GLY A 23 -2.73 -2.84 3.05
N GLY A 24 -2.07 -2.23 2.06
CA GLY A 24 -1.99 -2.77 0.72
C GLY A 24 -3.35 -3.08 0.11
N ARG A 25 -3.42 -4.18 -0.62
CA ARG A 25 -4.65 -4.64 -1.25
C ARG A 25 -5.80 -4.84 -0.25
N SER A 26 -5.52 -5.39 0.92
CA SER A 26 -6.55 -5.63 1.94
C SER A 26 -7.22 -4.34 2.42
N ALA A 27 -6.46 -3.25 2.57
CA ALA A 27 -7.05 -1.96 2.91
C ALA A 27 -7.90 -1.39 1.76
N LEU A 28 -7.51 -1.61 0.51
CA LEU A 28 -8.32 -1.22 -0.66
C LEU A 28 -9.63 -2.04 -0.73
N GLU A 29 -9.57 -3.33 -0.44
CA GLU A 29 -10.76 -4.20 -0.39
C GLU A 29 -11.74 -3.75 0.69
N LEU A 30 -11.27 -3.44 1.90
CA LEU A 30 -12.11 -2.92 2.99
C LEU A 30 -12.80 -1.60 2.64
N GLN A 31 -12.19 -0.79 1.78
CA GLN A 31 -12.71 0.49 1.32
C GLN A 31 -13.51 0.38 0.01
N GLY A 32 -13.76 -0.84 -0.49
CA GLY A 32 -14.53 -1.09 -1.71
C GLY A 32 -13.84 -0.69 -3.01
N LEU A 33 -12.51 -0.57 -2.98
CA LEU A 33 -11.69 -0.10 -4.11
C LEU A 33 -10.94 -1.23 -4.84
N ALA A 34 -11.09 -2.47 -4.38
CA ALA A 34 -10.56 -3.65 -5.04
C ALA A 34 -11.66 -4.71 -5.17
N HIS A 35 -11.88 -5.19 -6.39
CA HIS A 35 -13.04 -6.02 -6.72
C HIS A 35 -12.79 -7.55 -6.66
N TYR A 36 -11.66 -7.98 -6.20
CA TYR A 36 -11.40 -9.43 -6.07
C TYR A 36 -11.80 -9.94 -4.70
N LEU A 37 -13.05 -10.37 -4.59
CA LEU A 37 -13.46 -11.27 -3.52
C LEU A 37 -12.67 -12.58 -3.69
N GLN A 38 -11.69 -12.79 -2.86
CA GLN A 38 -11.10 -14.13 -2.70
C GLN A 38 -12.11 -15.01 -1.95
N ILE A 39 -13.05 -15.57 -2.70
CA ILE A 39 -14.17 -16.34 -2.14
C ILE A 39 -13.67 -17.60 -1.43
N ASN A 40 -12.53 -18.15 -1.87
CA ASN A 40 -12.06 -19.45 -1.41
C ASN A 40 -10.88 -19.42 -0.43
N ASN A 41 -10.23 -18.27 -0.21
CA ASN A 41 -9.11 -18.18 0.73
C ASN A 41 -8.86 -16.71 1.10
N PRO A 42 -9.63 -16.14 2.03
CA PRO A 42 -9.47 -14.75 2.42
C PRO A 42 -8.07 -14.53 3.01
N GLU A 43 -7.36 -13.55 2.48
CA GLU A 43 -6.03 -13.18 2.93
C GLU A 43 -6.03 -11.72 3.39
N THR A 44 -5.49 -11.47 4.56
CA THR A 44 -5.35 -10.13 5.10
C THR A 44 -3.87 -9.75 5.22
N THR A 45 -3.49 -8.66 4.58
CA THR A 45 -2.13 -8.13 4.63
C THR A 45 -1.99 -7.11 5.74
N LEU A 46 -1.02 -7.36 6.62
CA LEU A 46 -0.70 -6.54 7.77
C LEU A 46 0.70 -5.97 7.62
N PHE A 47 0.84 -4.70 7.95
CA PHE A 47 2.11 -4.00 7.96
C PHE A 47 2.49 -3.59 9.38
N LEU A 48 3.76 -3.81 9.71
CA LEU A 48 4.35 -3.40 10.99
C LEU A 48 5.50 -2.43 10.73
N ASN A 49 5.72 -1.51 11.66
CA ASN A 49 6.96 -0.77 11.69
C ASN A 49 8.15 -1.71 11.97
N GLY A 50 9.32 -1.43 11.39
CA GLY A 50 10.46 -2.34 11.32
C GLY A 50 10.99 -2.92 12.64
N ARG A 51 10.66 -2.33 13.80
CA ARG A 51 11.15 -2.75 15.13
C ARG A 51 10.06 -3.34 16.04
N GLU A 52 8.81 -3.25 15.63
CA GLU A 52 7.69 -3.76 16.43
C GLU A 52 7.74 -5.29 16.53
N LYS A 53 7.44 -5.81 17.71
CA LYS A 53 7.27 -7.24 17.94
C LYS A 53 5.82 -7.53 18.22
N LEU A 54 5.27 -8.51 17.52
CA LEU A 54 3.92 -8.98 17.79
C LEU A 54 3.90 -9.81 19.08
N PRO A 55 2.84 -9.68 19.88
CA PRO A 55 2.60 -10.60 20.98
C PRO A 55 2.38 -12.01 20.48
N VAL A 56 2.92 -12.98 21.22
CA VAL A 56 2.83 -14.42 20.88
C VAL A 56 1.38 -14.88 20.73
N TRP A 57 0.48 -14.32 21.55
CA TRP A 57 -0.95 -14.65 21.46
C TRP A 57 -1.56 -14.24 20.11
N PHE A 58 -1.07 -13.15 19.52
CA PHE A 58 -1.55 -12.68 18.22
C PHE A 58 -1.00 -13.54 17.07
N GLU A 59 0.27 -13.89 17.13
CA GLU A 59 0.92 -14.74 16.10
C GLU A 59 0.36 -16.16 16.08
N ASN A 60 0.01 -16.72 17.25
CA ASN A 60 -0.43 -18.11 17.38
C ASN A 60 -1.93 -18.30 17.28
N ASN A 61 -2.70 -17.21 17.14
CA ASN A 61 -4.15 -17.34 17.01
C ASN A 61 -4.55 -17.70 15.58
N ASP A 62 -5.53 -18.57 15.46
CA ASP A 62 -6.15 -18.89 14.17
C ASP A 62 -7.20 -17.83 13.83
N TRP A 63 -6.80 -16.91 13.00
CA TRP A 63 -7.69 -15.88 12.45
C TRP A 63 -8.44 -16.47 11.26
N ASN A 64 -9.74 -16.41 11.20
CA ASN A 64 -10.57 -16.92 10.08
C ASN A 64 -10.17 -16.37 8.68
N THR A 65 -8.95 -15.91 8.56
CA THR A 65 -8.31 -15.41 7.34
C THR A 65 -6.82 -15.73 7.41
N LYS A 66 -6.22 -16.03 6.28
CA LYS A 66 -4.77 -16.13 6.19
C LYS A 66 -4.15 -14.74 6.38
N THR A 67 -3.28 -14.58 7.35
CA THR A 67 -2.57 -13.32 7.58
C THR A 67 -1.19 -13.34 6.93
N LYS A 68 -0.85 -12.28 6.20
CA LYS A 68 0.50 -11.98 5.74
C LYS A 68 1.05 -10.77 6.45
N PHE A 69 2.27 -10.87 6.94
CA PHE A 69 2.95 -9.80 7.66
C PHE A 69 4.12 -9.27 6.85
N PHE A 70 4.17 -7.95 6.71
CA PHE A 70 5.31 -7.27 6.09
C PHE A 70 5.82 -6.16 7.00
N ARG A 71 7.14 -6.05 7.08
CA ARG A 71 7.79 -4.93 7.76
C ARG A 71 8.15 -3.88 6.74
N LEU A 72 7.58 -2.70 6.89
CA LEU A 72 7.72 -1.62 5.93
C LEU A 72 7.76 -0.27 6.64
N SER A 73 8.69 0.58 6.24
CA SER A 73 8.79 1.95 6.71
C SER A 73 8.91 2.90 5.50
N LEU A 74 7.77 3.33 4.99
CA LEU A 74 7.69 4.25 3.84
C LEU A 74 7.82 5.71 4.23
N PHE A 75 7.44 6.06 5.45
CA PHE A 75 7.37 7.43 5.95
C PHE A 75 8.13 7.55 7.28
N SER A 76 8.70 8.74 7.55
CA SER A 76 9.27 9.02 8.86
C SER A 76 8.18 9.23 9.91
N ASP A 77 7.06 9.85 9.52
CA ASP A 77 5.84 9.91 10.30
C ASP A 77 4.90 8.77 9.90
N GLU A 78 4.84 7.75 10.72
CA GLU A 78 4.04 6.54 10.46
C GLU A 78 2.51 6.79 10.50
N THR A 79 2.07 7.96 10.94
CA THR A 79 0.64 8.34 10.92
C THR A 79 0.17 8.83 9.56
N LEU A 80 1.09 9.17 8.65
CA LEU A 80 0.75 9.66 7.31
C LEU A 80 -0.01 8.60 6.51
N GLY A 81 -1.10 9.02 5.90
CA GLY A 81 -1.92 8.16 5.05
C GLY A 81 -2.74 7.11 5.80
N MET A 82 -2.91 7.24 7.09
CA MET A 82 -3.81 6.41 7.87
C MET A 82 -5.22 6.98 7.90
N THR A 83 -6.21 6.12 8.00
CA THR A 83 -7.62 6.50 8.16
C THR A 83 -8.31 5.58 9.16
N ASP A 84 -9.37 6.08 9.79
CA ASP A 84 -10.21 5.27 10.67
C ASP A 84 -11.07 4.32 9.85
N PHE A 85 -11.14 3.08 10.32
CA PHE A 85 -12.08 2.08 9.83
C PHE A 85 -12.90 1.57 11.02
N GLN A 86 -14.21 1.56 10.82
CA GLN A 86 -15.15 1.13 11.85
C GLN A 86 -15.83 -0.16 11.45
N GLU A 87 -15.80 -1.14 12.35
CA GLU A 87 -16.55 -2.40 12.23
C GLU A 87 -17.38 -2.60 13.51
N GLY A 88 -18.69 -2.42 13.42
CA GLY A 88 -19.55 -2.38 14.60
C GLY A 88 -19.14 -1.23 15.55
N GLU A 89 -18.83 -1.57 16.79
CA GLU A 89 -18.36 -0.61 17.81
C GLU A 89 -16.82 -0.47 17.84
N LEU A 90 -16.11 -1.26 17.05
CA LEU A 90 -14.64 -1.25 17.01
C LEU A 90 -14.14 -0.24 15.97
N THR A 91 -13.14 0.52 16.38
CA THR A 91 -12.43 1.44 15.48
C THR A 91 -10.96 1.06 15.44
N MET A 92 -10.40 0.98 14.23
CA MET A 92 -8.98 0.77 14.01
C MET A 92 -8.46 1.68 12.91
N LYS A 93 -7.15 1.90 12.87
CA LYS A 93 -6.47 2.59 11.77
C LYS A 93 -6.11 1.59 10.68
N ILE A 94 -6.39 1.95 9.45
CA ILE A 94 -5.96 1.24 8.25
C ILE A 94 -5.29 2.22 7.29
N SER A 95 -4.58 1.71 6.29
CA SER A 95 -4.06 2.57 5.22
C SER A 95 -5.20 3.19 4.41
N ASN A 96 -5.13 4.51 4.18
CA ASN A 96 -6.01 5.13 3.19
C ASN A 96 -5.66 4.63 1.77
N PRO A 97 -6.49 4.90 0.74
CA PRO A 97 -6.25 4.36 -0.60
C PRO A 97 -4.87 4.73 -1.17
N THR A 98 -4.41 5.95 -0.95
CA THR A 98 -3.09 6.40 -1.45
C THR A 98 -1.95 5.64 -0.78
N ARG A 99 -1.96 5.50 0.55
CA ARG A 99 -0.94 4.72 1.25
C ARG A 99 -1.03 3.24 0.88
N ALA A 100 -2.22 2.69 0.78
CA ALA A 100 -2.43 1.29 0.47
C ALA A 100 -1.82 0.88 -0.88
N ILE A 101 -2.02 1.67 -1.94
CA ILE A 101 -1.37 1.39 -3.22
C ILE A 101 0.15 1.58 -3.15
N MET A 102 0.65 2.55 -2.39
CA MET A 102 2.09 2.73 -2.18
C MET A 102 2.72 1.51 -1.48
N GLU A 103 2.01 0.90 -0.54
CA GLU A 103 2.42 -0.33 0.13
C GLU A 103 2.48 -1.52 -0.84
N CYS A 104 1.51 -1.66 -1.74
CA CYS A 104 1.57 -2.66 -2.83
C CYS A 104 2.80 -2.44 -3.71
N LEU A 105 3.06 -1.21 -4.13
CA LEU A 105 4.21 -0.86 -4.96
C LEU A 105 5.55 -1.11 -4.24
N ALA A 106 5.59 -0.93 -2.92
CA ALA A 106 6.77 -1.25 -2.12
C ALA A 106 7.09 -2.75 -2.13
N LEU A 107 6.08 -3.61 -2.18
CA LEU A 107 6.22 -5.06 -2.25
C LEU A 107 6.59 -5.57 -3.64
N CYS A 108 6.38 -4.77 -4.68
CA CYS A 108 6.72 -5.12 -6.05
C CYS A 108 8.25 -5.18 -6.27
N PRO A 109 8.72 -6.07 -7.16
CA PRO A 109 7.98 -7.09 -7.91
C PRO A 109 7.88 -8.43 -7.19
N ASP A 110 8.68 -8.66 -6.14
CA ASP A 110 8.95 -10.01 -5.60
C ASP A 110 7.83 -10.55 -4.70
N LYS A 111 7.20 -9.66 -3.93
CA LYS A 111 6.17 -10.01 -2.93
C LYS A 111 4.76 -9.61 -3.36
N PHE A 112 4.66 -8.82 -4.41
CA PHE A 112 3.40 -8.42 -5.02
C PHE A 112 3.59 -8.19 -6.52
N PRO A 113 2.67 -8.66 -7.40
CA PRO A 113 2.82 -8.52 -8.84
C PRO A 113 2.69 -7.08 -9.31
N LEU A 114 3.57 -6.66 -10.22
CA LEU A 114 3.49 -5.33 -10.87
C LEU A 114 2.18 -5.15 -11.66
N SER A 115 1.74 -6.20 -12.37
CA SER A 115 0.48 -6.17 -13.14
C SER A 115 -0.73 -5.92 -12.25
N GLU A 116 -0.81 -6.61 -11.13
CA GLU A 116 -1.90 -6.43 -10.16
C GLU A 116 -1.86 -5.04 -9.52
N SER A 117 -0.67 -4.52 -9.22
CA SER A 117 -0.51 -3.14 -8.71
C SER A 117 -1.03 -2.11 -9.72
N PHE A 118 -0.80 -2.34 -11.01
CA PHE A 118 -1.32 -1.46 -12.05
C PHE A 118 -2.85 -1.54 -12.15
N GLU A 119 -3.42 -2.74 -12.12
CA GLU A 119 -4.88 -2.94 -12.10
C GLU A 119 -5.54 -2.25 -10.90
N LEU A 120 -4.94 -2.35 -9.71
CA LEU A 120 -5.41 -1.64 -8.53
C LEU A 120 -5.32 -0.11 -8.72
N MET A 121 -4.23 0.39 -9.30
CA MET A 121 -4.07 1.82 -9.60
C MET A 121 -5.15 2.31 -10.56
N GLU A 122 -5.51 1.53 -11.58
CA GLU A 122 -6.59 1.90 -12.52
C GLU A 122 -7.92 2.16 -11.80
N GLY A 123 -8.20 1.44 -10.72
CA GLY A 123 -9.41 1.63 -9.91
C GLY A 123 -9.40 2.89 -9.03
N LEU A 124 -8.29 3.60 -8.91
CA LEU A 124 -8.15 4.73 -7.99
C LEU A 124 -8.43 6.10 -8.64
N ALA A 125 -9.53 6.22 -9.36
CA ALA A 125 -9.89 7.43 -10.10
C ALA A 125 -10.28 8.62 -9.19
N SER A 126 -10.58 8.39 -7.92
CA SER A 126 -11.13 9.40 -7.00
C SER A 126 -10.14 9.85 -5.91
N LEU A 127 -8.83 9.64 -6.09
CA LEU A 127 -7.84 10.11 -5.13
C LEU A 127 -7.82 11.65 -5.06
N ARG A 128 -7.57 12.17 -3.85
CA ARG A 128 -7.45 13.61 -3.61
C ARG A 128 -6.02 14.06 -3.90
N PRO A 129 -5.78 14.96 -4.87
CA PRO A 129 -4.43 15.34 -5.27
C PRO A 129 -3.56 15.86 -4.13
N ALA A 130 -4.12 16.65 -3.21
CA ALA A 130 -3.39 17.17 -2.06
C ALA A 130 -2.86 16.07 -1.13
N LYS A 131 -3.66 15.00 -0.92
CA LYS A 131 -3.23 13.85 -0.11
C LYS A 131 -2.20 12.99 -0.84
N VAL A 132 -2.35 12.82 -2.14
CA VAL A 132 -1.37 12.14 -2.99
C VAL A 132 -0.04 12.88 -2.95
N GLN A 133 -0.06 14.20 -3.12
CA GLN A 133 1.13 15.06 -3.08
C GLN A 133 1.86 14.93 -1.74
N GLU A 134 1.14 15.06 -0.63
CA GLU A 134 1.68 14.94 0.72
C GLU A 134 2.44 13.61 0.91
N LEU A 135 1.83 12.50 0.52
CA LEU A 135 2.43 11.18 0.68
C LEU A 135 3.63 10.96 -0.25
N LEU A 136 3.58 11.45 -1.50
CA LEU A 136 4.71 11.35 -2.43
C LEU A 136 5.91 12.19 -1.98
N GLU A 137 5.69 13.38 -1.45
CA GLU A 137 6.77 14.22 -0.93
C GLU A 137 7.45 13.61 0.30
N ASN A 138 6.69 12.92 1.16
CA ASN A 138 7.18 12.32 2.39
C ASN A 138 7.60 10.85 2.28
N CYS A 139 7.39 10.22 1.13
CA CYS A 139 7.79 8.83 0.91
C CYS A 139 9.30 8.71 0.75
N LYS A 140 9.90 7.77 1.50
CA LYS A 140 11.35 7.50 1.46
C LYS A 140 11.78 6.64 0.26
N SER A 141 10.87 5.92 -0.38
CA SER A 141 11.17 4.98 -1.46
C SER A 141 11.08 5.64 -2.83
N VAL A 142 12.23 5.81 -3.48
CA VAL A 142 12.30 6.28 -4.88
C VAL A 142 11.56 5.34 -5.84
N LYS A 143 11.70 4.03 -5.63
CA LYS A 143 10.97 3.01 -6.41
C LYS A 143 9.46 3.23 -6.35
N VAL A 144 8.91 3.37 -5.16
CA VAL A 144 7.47 3.58 -4.94
C VAL A 144 7.00 4.87 -5.59
N LYS A 145 7.71 5.97 -5.41
CA LYS A 145 7.34 7.26 -6.00
C LYS A 145 7.30 7.22 -7.52
N ARG A 146 8.32 6.63 -8.15
CA ARG A 146 8.39 6.51 -9.61
C ARG A 146 7.30 5.60 -10.16
N LEU A 147 7.07 4.42 -9.55
CA LEU A 147 6.01 3.51 -9.95
C LEU A 147 4.63 4.16 -9.78
N PHE A 148 4.39 4.84 -8.67
CA PHE A 148 3.13 5.53 -8.41
C PHE A 148 2.83 6.56 -9.51
N LEU A 149 3.77 7.42 -9.82
CA LEU A 149 3.61 8.45 -10.85
C LEU A 149 3.41 7.83 -12.23
N TYR A 150 4.21 6.85 -12.58
CA TYR A 150 4.10 6.19 -13.88
C TYR A 150 2.75 5.48 -14.04
N PHE A 151 2.33 4.69 -13.07
CA PHE A 151 1.08 3.95 -13.15
C PHE A 151 -0.14 4.87 -13.13
N SER A 152 -0.11 5.94 -12.34
CA SER A 152 -1.20 6.92 -12.31
C SER A 152 -1.32 7.72 -13.60
N GLU A 153 -0.20 8.09 -14.22
CA GLU A 153 -0.19 8.75 -15.53
C GLU A 153 -0.70 7.81 -16.61
N ARG A 154 -0.21 6.57 -16.63
CA ARG A 154 -0.66 5.53 -17.58
C ARG A 154 -2.14 5.20 -17.45
N ALA A 155 -2.67 5.16 -16.23
CA ALA A 155 -4.10 4.99 -15.95
C ALA A 155 -4.94 6.22 -16.37
N ASN A 156 -4.27 7.31 -16.79
CA ASN A 156 -4.90 8.55 -17.23
C ASN A 156 -5.86 9.16 -16.17
N HIS A 157 -5.45 9.13 -14.92
CA HIS A 157 -6.24 9.70 -13.84
C HIS A 157 -6.32 11.22 -13.92
N SER A 158 -7.52 11.77 -13.81
CA SER A 158 -7.79 13.21 -13.91
C SER A 158 -7.10 14.03 -12.81
N TRP A 159 -6.85 13.43 -11.65
CA TRP A 159 -6.16 14.06 -10.52
C TRP A 159 -4.65 14.20 -10.73
N PHE A 160 -4.04 13.42 -11.64
CA PHE A 160 -2.59 13.44 -11.89
C PHE A 160 -2.08 14.83 -12.29
N LYS A 161 -2.83 15.55 -13.11
CA LYS A 161 -2.45 16.89 -13.60
C LYS A 161 -2.31 17.95 -12.50
N TYR A 162 -2.86 17.69 -11.31
CA TYR A 162 -2.78 18.60 -10.16
C TYR A 162 -1.57 18.33 -9.26
N LEU A 163 -0.75 17.32 -9.59
CA LEU A 163 0.47 17.02 -8.85
C LEU A 163 1.61 17.95 -9.28
N ASP A 164 2.35 18.43 -8.32
CA ASP A 164 3.62 19.16 -8.54
C ASP A 164 4.79 18.19 -8.42
N ILE A 165 5.16 17.60 -9.56
CA ILE A 165 6.23 16.59 -9.62
C ILE A 165 7.59 17.19 -9.23
N SER A 166 7.78 18.50 -9.43
CA SER A 166 9.04 19.19 -9.10
C SER A 166 9.39 19.14 -7.61
N LYS A 167 8.37 18.96 -6.74
CA LYS A 167 8.53 18.84 -5.29
C LYS A 167 8.78 17.43 -4.81
N ILE A 168 8.69 16.45 -5.71
CA ILE A 168 8.85 15.04 -5.37
C ILE A 168 10.27 14.61 -5.70
N ASN A 169 11.04 14.20 -4.68
CA ASN A 169 12.39 13.70 -4.90
C ASN A 169 12.35 12.32 -5.53
N LEU A 170 12.61 12.23 -6.82
CA LEU A 170 12.64 10.99 -7.59
C LEU A 170 14.03 10.34 -7.66
N GLY A 171 15.01 10.88 -6.97
CA GLY A 171 16.38 10.38 -6.97
C GLY A 171 17.06 10.47 -8.34
N ILE A 172 18.17 9.76 -8.48
CA ILE A 172 18.99 9.72 -9.70
C ILE A 172 19.18 8.27 -10.16
N GLY A 173 19.57 8.09 -11.44
CA GLY A 173 19.86 6.78 -12.02
C GLY A 173 18.60 5.95 -12.34
N ASN A 174 18.80 4.87 -13.06
CA ASN A 174 17.72 3.95 -13.44
C ASN A 174 17.41 2.97 -12.32
N ARG A 175 16.15 2.53 -12.25
CA ARG A 175 15.68 1.46 -11.36
C ARG A 175 15.12 0.31 -12.20
N SER A 176 15.74 -0.86 -12.09
CA SER A 176 15.27 -2.05 -12.78
C SER A 176 14.39 -2.88 -11.85
N LEU A 177 13.17 -3.17 -12.28
CA LEU A 177 12.21 -4.02 -11.57
C LEU A 177 12.25 -5.46 -12.10
N VAL A 178 12.87 -5.67 -13.26
CA VAL A 178 13.03 -6.97 -13.92
C VAL A 178 14.42 -7.06 -14.55
N GLU A 179 14.94 -8.27 -14.74
CA GLU A 179 16.28 -8.47 -15.35
C GLU A 179 16.30 -8.06 -16.82
N SER A 180 15.23 -8.34 -17.55
CA SER A 180 15.06 -7.97 -18.95
C SER A 180 13.75 -7.24 -19.15
N GLY A 181 13.82 -5.98 -19.53
CA GLY A 181 12.63 -5.14 -19.69
C GLY A 181 12.90 -3.94 -20.57
N VAL A 182 11.92 -3.06 -20.63
CA VAL A 182 11.96 -1.81 -21.40
C VAL A 182 12.15 -0.63 -20.44
N LEU A 183 13.04 0.29 -20.82
CA LEU A 183 13.27 1.52 -20.06
C LEU A 183 12.16 2.54 -20.34
N VAL A 184 11.41 2.88 -19.31
CA VAL A 184 10.52 4.03 -19.28
C VAL A 184 11.32 5.26 -18.89
N SER A 185 11.84 5.97 -19.88
CA SER A 185 12.87 7.02 -19.72
C SER A 185 12.43 8.16 -18.80
N LYS A 186 11.17 8.59 -18.91
CA LYS A 186 10.60 9.69 -18.09
C LYS A 186 10.75 9.44 -16.58
N TYR A 187 10.56 8.19 -16.15
CA TYR A 187 10.64 7.81 -14.73
C TYR A 187 11.88 6.98 -14.40
N LYS A 188 12.73 6.71 -15.39
CA LYS A 188 13.95 5.90 -15.24
C LYS A 188 13.67 4.54 -14.59
N LEU A 189 12.61 3.87 -15.06
CA LEU A 189 12.17 2.54 -14.64
C LEU A 189 12.38 1.55 -15.76
N VAL A 190 12.92 0.37 -15.44
CA VAL A 190 12.93 -0.78 -16.36
C VAL A 190 11.82 -1.73 -15.91
N LEU A 191 10.84 -1.92 -16.78
CA LEU A 191 9.62 -2.67 -16.52
C LEU A 191 9.42 -3.77 -17.58
N PRO A 192 8.58 -4.79 -17.29
CA PRO A 192 8.15 -5.74 -18.30
C PRO A 192 7.52 -5.03 -19.51
N ASN A 193 7.67 -5.62 -20.70
CA ASN A 193 7.19 -5.03 -21.95
C ASN A 193 5.71 -4.61 -21.91
N GLU A 194 4.86 -5.46 -21.32
CA GLU A 194 3.42 -5.23 -21.21
C GLU A 194 3.06 -4.04 -20.30
N LEU A 195 3.97 -3.63 -19.41
CA LEU A 195 3.80 -2.49 -18.52
C LEU A 195 4.58 -1.25 -18.95
N ALA A 196 5.40 -1.33 -19.98
CA ALA A 196 6.28 -0.24 -20.44
C ALA A 196 5.75 0.49 -21.70
N GLN A 197 4.59 0.11 -22.22
CA GLN A 197 4.00 0.66 -23.46
C GLN A 197 3.06 1.83 -23.17
#